data_d448074c3417e22d2d90c59f91fe09a5
#
_entry.id   d448074c3417e22d2d90c59f91fe09a5
#
_cell.length_a   1.000
_cell.length_b   1.000
_cell.length_c   1.000
_cell.angle_alpha   90.00
_cell.angle_beta   90.00
_cell.angle_gamma   90.00
#
_symmetry.space_group_name_H-M   'P 1'
#
loop_
_entity.id
_entity.type
_entity.pdbx_description
1 polymer ?
#
loop_
_entity_poly.entity_id
_entity_poly.type
_entity_poly.pdbx_seq_one_letter_code
_entity_poly.pdbx_strand_id
1 'polypeptide(L)'
;VLLMKAEAKVRNGEDGSLELNQVRGRVGMPDRNATLENILEERLLELVWEGWRRQDLIRFGLFHQSYDQRKQLADEANGYTTVFPIPQKCIDLNPRLEQHVGYK
;
A
#
# COMPACT_ATOMS: atom_id res chain seq x y z
N VAL A 1 -9.21 10.57 -5.94
CA VAL A 1 -10.22 10.96 -4.94
C VAL A 1 -11.33 9.93 -4.80
N LEU A 2 -11.98 9.46 -5.90
CA LEU A 2 -13.09 8.49 -5.82
C LEU A 2 -12.73 7.19 -5.10
N LEU A 3 -11.58 6.58 -5.40
CA LEU A 3 -11.13 5.35 -4.74
C LEU A 3 -10.81 5.58 -3.25
N MET A 4 -10.33 6.78 -2.87
CA MET A 4 -10.13 7.13 -1.46
C MET A 4 -11.49 7.22 -0.74
N LYS A 5 -12.50 7.81 -1.38
CA LYS A 5 -13.85 7.88 -0.84
C LYS A 5 -14.49 6.50 -0.72
N ALA A 6 -14.32 5.64 -1.73
CA ALA A 6 -14.79 4.25 -1.68
C ALA A 6 -14.16 3.49 -0.50
N GLU A 7 -12.83 3.62 -0.33
CA GLU A 7 -12.12 2.99 0.79
C GLU A 7 -12.60 3.50 2.14
N ALA A 8 -12.75 4.82 2.29
CA ALA A 8 -13.22 5.42 3.54
C ALA A 8 -14.62 4.91 3.92
N LYS A 9 -15.54 4.85 2.95
CA LYS A 9 -16.87 4.28 3.15
C LYS A 9 -16.82 2.82 3.63
N VAL A 10 -16.08 1.96 2.92
CA VAL A 10 -15.97 0.54 3.29
C VAL A 10 -15.36 0.37 4.68
N ARG A 11 -14.34 1.15 5.04
CA ARG A 11 -13.75 1.10 6.39
C ARG A 11 -14.71 1.60 7.47
N ASN A 12 -15.67 2.45 7.12
CA ASN A 12 -16.72 2.95 8.01
C ASN A 12 -17.98 2.06 8.01
N GLY A 13 -17.96 0.92 7.33
CA GLY A 13 -19.10 0.01 7.24
C GLY A 13 -20.17 0.42 6.23
N GLU A 14 -19.88 1.39 5.36
CA GLU A 14 -20.77 1.87 4.31
C GLU A 14 -20.42 1.24 2.95
N ASP A 15 -21.37 1.27 2.00
CA ASP A 15 -21.14 0.82 0.63
C ASP A 15 -20.39 1.88 -0.20
N GLY A 16 -19.21 1.51 -0.72
CA GLY A 16 -18.39 2.34 -1.61
C GLY A 16 -18.52 1.96 -3.09
N SER A 17 -19.45 1.07 -3.47
CA SER A 17 -19.54 0.52 -4.83
C SER A 17 -19.85 1.58 -5.88
N LEU A 18 -20.61 2.61 -5.54
CA LEU A 18 -20.89 3.71 -6.46
C LEU A 18 -19.59 4.42 -6.90
N GLU A 19 -18.73 4.77 -5.96
CA GLU A 19 -17.46 5.45 -6.23
C GLU A 19 -16.48 4.56 -6.98
N LEU A 20 -16.39 3.28 -6.60
CA LEU A 20 -15.55 2.30 -7.29
C LEU A 20 -16.00 2.15 -8.76
N ASN A 21 -17.29 1.99 -8.99
CA ASN A 21 -17.84 1.74 -10.32
C ASN A 21 -17.85 2.99 -11.22
N GLN A 22 -17.82 4.19 -10.66
CA GLN A 22 -17.56 5.40 -11.43
C GLN A 22 -16.16 5.39 -12.08
N VAL A 23 -15.14 4.89 -11.38
CA VAL A 23 -13.79 4.72 -11.93
C VAL A 23 -13.79 3.65 -13.03
N ARG A 24 -14.39 2.50 -12.74
CA ARG A 24 -14.45 1.36 -13.67
C ARG A 24 -15.26 1.66 -14.94
N GLY A 25 -16.41 2.32 -14.80
CA GLY A 25 -17.29 2.69 -15.91
C GLY A 25 -16.61 3.64 -16.90
N ARG A 26 -15.71 4.51 -16.45
CA ARG A 26 -14.94 5.42 -17.31
C ARG A 26 -14.12 4.66 -18.38
N VAL A 27 -13.66 3.48 -18.05
CA VAL A 27 -12.82 2.63 -18.94
C VAL A 27 -13.58 1.40 -19.45
N GLY A 28 -14.91 1.36 -19.30
CA GLY A 28 -15.76 0.31 -19.81
C GLY A 28 -15.63 -1.04 -19.07
N MET A 29 -15.13 -1.05 -17.86
CA MET A 29 -15.01 -2.25 -17.05
C MET A 29 -16.33 -2.56 -16.34
N PRO A 30 -16.69 -3.85 -16.15
CA PRO A 30 -17.91 -4.24 -15.47
C PRO A 30 -17.87 -3.83 -14.00
N ASP A 31 -19.06 -3.62 -13.43
CA ASP A 31 -19.23 -3.25 -12.04
C ASP A 31 -18.71 -4.33 -11.08
N ARG A 32 -18.19 -3.89 -9.94
CA ARG A 32 -17.73 -4.73 -8.83
C ARG A 32 -18.25 -4.18 -7.49
N ASN A 33 -18.39 -5.07 -6.52
CA ASN A 33 -18.65 -4.66 -5.14
C ASN A 33 -17.40 -4.00 -4.54
N ALA A 34 -17.58 -2.96 -3.75
CA ALA A 34 -16.50 -2.32 -3.04
C ALA A 34 -16.12 -3.13 -1.80
N THR A 35 -15.15 -4.00 -1.96
CA THR A 35 -14.39 -4.61 -0.87
C THR A 35 -13.03 -3.94 -0.76
N LEU A 36 -12.37 -4.03 0.39
CA LEU A 36 -11.01 -3.48 0.54
C LEU A 36 -10.03 -4.10 -0.47
N GLU A 37 -10.19 -5.40 -0.76
CA GLU A 37 -9.38 -6.10 -1.75
C GLU A 37 -9.62 -5.54 -3.16
N ASN A 38 -10.88 -5.43 -3.59
CA ASN A 38 -11.23 -4.89 -4.91
C ASN A 38 -10.79 -3.44 -5.08
N ILE A 39 -10.86 -2.63 -4.02
CA ILE A 39 -10.39 -1.24 -4.03
C ILE A 39 -8.86 -1.21 -4.15
N LEU A 40 -8.14 -2.06 -3.42
CA LEU A 40 -6.67 -2.14 -3.51
C LEU A 40 -6.21 -2.55 -4.91
N GLU A 41 -6.91 -3.50 -5.54
CA GLU A 41 -6.65 -3.90 -6.92
C GLU A 41 -6.93 -2.76 -7.91
N GLU A 42 -8.07 -2.09 -7.78
CA GLU A 42 -8.41 -0.96 -8.65
C GLU A 42 -7.44 0.21 -8.51
N ARG A 43 -6.95 0.47 -7.29
CA ARG A 43 -5.89 1.45 -7.06
C ARG A 43 -4.58 1.07 -7.75
N LEU A 44 -4.24 -0.21 -7.79
CA LEU A 44 -3.06 -0.67 -8.54
C LEU A 44 -3.20 -0.36 -10.04
N LEU A 45 -4.37 -0.66 -10.62
CA LEU A 45 -4.62 -0.46 -12.05
C LEU A 45 -4.68 1.03 -12.41
N GLU A 46 -5.38 1.82 -11.60
CA GLU A 46 -5.59 3.25 -11.88
C GLU A 46 -4.35 4.11 -11.65
N LEU A 47 -3.52 3.75 -10.66
CA LEU A 47 -2.38 4.55 -10.20
C LEU A 47 -1.03 3.92 -10.58
N VAL A 48 -1.02 3.05 -11.58
CA VAL A 48 0.21 2.46 -12.12
C VAL A 48 1.22 3.56 -12.53
N TRP A 49 2.50 3.40 -12.19
CA TRP A 49 3.56 4.40 -12.40
C TRP A 49 3.49 5.68 -11.56
N GLU A 50 2.47 5.86 -10.71
CA GLU A 50 2.36 7.04 -9.84
C GLU A 50 3.06 6.87 -8.47
N GLY A 51 3.67 5.73 -8.21
CA GLY A 51 4.44 5.47 -6.99
C GLY A 51 3.61 5.15 -5.73
N TRP A 52 2.29 4.99 -5.84
CA TRP A 52 1.41 4.78 -4.69
C TRP A 52 1.39 3.35 -4.14
N ARG A 53 1.79 2.36 -4.93
CA ARG A 53 1.62 0.94 -4.57
C ARG A 53 2.29 0.55 -3.26
N ARG A 54 3.51 1.04 -3.00
CA ARG A 54 4.22 0.75 -1.76
C ARG A 54 3.43 1.21 -0.53
N GLN A 55 2.95 2.45 -0.55
CA GLN A 55 2.18 3.01 0.55
C GLN A 55 0.85 2.30 0.74
N ASP A 56 0.17 1.95 -0.34
CA ASP A 56 -1.07 1.19 -0.29
C ASP A 56 -0.84 -0.18 0.36
N LEU A 57 0.19 -0.92 -0.05
CA LEU A 57 0.52 -2.21 0.54
C LEU A 57 0.86 -2.11 2.03
N ILE A 58 1.57 -1.05 2.46
CA ILE A 58 1.86 -0.79 3.88
C ILE A 58 0.56 -0.53 4.64
N ARG A 59 -0.31 0.35 4.15
CA ARG A 59 -1.59 0.69 4.79
C ARG A 59 -2.54 -0.49 4.93
N PHE A 60 -2.49 -1.43 3.98
CA PHE A 60 -3.29 -2.65 3.97
C PHE A 60 -2.62 -3.82 4.73
N GLY A 61 -1.41 -3.63 5.25
CA GLY A 61 -0.66 -4.67 5.99
C GLY A 61 -0.13 -5.80 5.11
N LEU A 62 0.04 -5.55 3.80
CA LEU A 62 0.42 -6.56 2.82
C LEU A 62 1.85 -6.40 2.28
N PHE A 63 2.53 -5.32 2.64
CA PHE A 63 3.82 -4.98 2.03
C PHE A 63 4.91 -6.03 2.28
N HIS A 64 4.92 -6.65 3.44
CA HIS A 64 5.91 -7.65 3.84
C HIS A 64 5.54 -9.08 3.43
N GLN A 65 4.40 -9.29 2.76
CA GLN A 65 3.99 -10.60 2.25
C GLN A 65 4.61 -10.89 0.88
N SER A 66 4.69 -12.18 0.53
CA SER A 66 5.05 -12.57 -0.83
C SER A 66 3.93 -12.21 -1.80
N TYR A 67 4.28 -11.57 -2.90
CA TYR A 67 3.36 -11.30 -4.01
C TYR A 67 4.10 -11.33 -5.33
N ASP A 68 3.45 -11.87 -6.37
CA ASP A 68 3.99 -11.98 -7.72
C ASP A 68 5.44 -12.51 -7.71
N GLN A 69 6.40 -11.79 -8.24
CA GLN A 69 7.81 -12.19 -8.30
C GLN A 69 8.62 -11.83 -7.04
N ARG A 70 8.01 -11.09 -6.11
CA ARG A 70 8.63 -10.73 -4.84
C ARG A 70 8.41 -11.82 -3.80
N LYS A 71 9.49 -12.44 -3.37
CA LYS A 71 9.48 -13.35 -2.21
C LYS A 71 9.66 -12.54 -0.93
N GLN A 72 9.00 -12.99 0.15
CA GLN A 72 9.23 -12.43 1.48
C GLN A 72 10.69 -12.67 1.88
N LEU A 73 11.34 -11.64 2.41
CA LEU A 73 12.69 -11.74 2.95
C LEU A 73 12.68 -12.40 4.33
N ALA A 74 13.82 -12.97 4.73
CA ALA A 74 14.00 -13.46 6.09
C ALA A 74 13.73 -12.31 7.08
N ASP A 75 13.04 -12.62 8.17
CA ASP A 75 12.69 -11.68 9.24
C ASP A 75 11.81 -10.48 8.84
N GLU A 76 11.38 -10.40 7.57
CA GLU A 76 10.51 -9.31 7.11
C GLU A 76 9.10 -9.35 7.74
N ALA A 77 8.68 -10.49 8.27
CA ALA A 77 7.40 -10.62 8.96
C ALA A 77 7.24 -9.65 10.16
N ASN A 78 8.36 -9.16 10.72
CA ASN A 78 8.36 -8.12 11.77
C ASN A 78 8.10 -6.70 11.23
N GLY A 79 7.99 -6.53 9.90
CA GLY A 79 7.60 -5.29 9.23
C GLY A 79 8.71 -4.24 9.09
N TYR A 80 9.99 -4.56 9.36
CA TYR A 80 11.07 -3.58 9.30
C TYR A 80 11.21 -2.90 7.92
N THR A 81 10.91 -3.60 6.84
CA THR A 81 10.98 -3.08 5.47
C THR A 81 9.90 -2.02 5.16
N THR A 82 8.93 -1.80 6.05
CA THR A 82 7.94 -0.72 5.88
C THR A 82 8.55 0.67 6.09
N VAL A 83 9.69 0.76 6.78
CA VAL A 83 10.47 1.99 6.96
C VAL A 83 11.76 1.94 6.13
N PHE A 84 12.32 3.10 5.79
CA PHE A 84 13.61 3.18 5.14
C PHE A 84 14.74 3.19 6.17
N PRO A 85 15.90 2.57 5.87
CA PRO A 85 17.07 2.70 6.71
C PRO A 85 17.59 4.14 6.71
N ILE A 86 18.18 4.56 7.82
CA ILE A 86 18.92 5.82 7.89
C ILE A 86 20.23 5.63 7.09
N PRO A 87 20.55 6.51 6.14
CA PRO A 87 21.83 6.41 5.41
C PRO A 87 23.01 6.42 6.36
N GLN A 88 23.99 5.52 6.15
CA GLN A 88 25.15 5.36 7.04
C GLN A 88 25.87 6.70 7.27
N LYS A 89 26.05 7.51 6.22
CA LYS A 89 26.65 8.84 6.32
C LYS A 89 25.96 9.75 7.34
N CYS A 90 24.62 9.64 7.49
CA CYS A 90 23.90 10.45 8.47
C CYS A 90 24.18 9.98 9.89
N ILE A 91 24.31 8.66 10.09
CA ILE A 91 24.66 8.06 11.38
C ILE A 91 26.09 8.47 11.78
N ASP A 92 27.03 8.40 10.83
CA ASP A 92 28.43 8.75 11.07
C ASP A 92 28.61 10.24 11.45
N LEU A 93 27.75 11.11 10.93
CA LEU A 93 27.79 12.54 11.25
C LEU A 93 27.02 12.92 12.51
N ASN A 94 26.12 12.08 12.97
CA ASN A 94 25.31 12.35 14.15
C ASN A 94 25.20 11.11 15.05
N PRO A 95 26.05 10.99 16.08
CA PRO A 95 26.09 9.84 16.98
C PRO A 95 24.82 9.64 17.84
N ARG A 96 23.86 10.57 17.80
CA ARG A 96 22.56 10.43 18.45
C ARG A 96 21.54 9.67 17.57
N LEU A 97 21.85 9.43 16.30
CA LEU A 97 20.99 8.64 15.43
C LEU A 97 21.27 7.15 15.61
N GLU A 98 20.22 6.40 15.84
CA GLU A 98 20.28 4.94 15.91
C GLU A 98 19.55 4.32 14.72
N GLN A 99 20.19 3.35 14.07
CA GLN A 99 19.57 2.58 13.01
C GLN A 99 18.46 1.69 13.55
N HIS A 100 17.39 1.55 12.75
CA HIS A 100 16.33 0.59 13.06
C HIS A 100 16.92 -0.82 13.16
N VAL A 101 16.45 -1.60 14.15
CA VAL A 101 17.03 -2.91 14.48
C VAL A 101 17.06 -3.90 13.31
N GLY A 102 16.06 -3.84 12.41
CA GLY A 102 16.00 -4.70 11.22
C GLY A 102 17.05 -4.40 10.16
N TYR A 103 17.79 -3.28 10.29
CA TYR A 103 18.86 -2.86 9.36
C TYR A 103 20.24 -2.81 10.05
N LYS A 104 20.35 -3.36 11.26
CA LYS A 104 21.63 -3.48 11.99
C LYS A 104 22.40 -4.71 11.57
#